data_28a2aea26f4597db5f003b93750d86fe
#
_entry.id   28a2aea26f4597db5f003b93750d86fe
#
_cell.length_a   1.000
_cell.length_b   1.000
_cell.length_c   1.000
_cell.angle_alpha   90.00
_cell.angle_beta   90.00
_cell.angle_gamma   90.00
#
_symmetry.space_group_name_H-M   'P 1'
#
loop_
_entity.id
_entity.type
_entity.pdbx_description
1 polymer ?
#
loop_
_entity_poly.entity_id
_entity_poly.type
_entity_poly.pdbx_seq_one_letter_code
_entity_poly.pdbx_strand_id
1 'polypeptide(L)'
;MKSFVTNWLSGLAMGVLASATITVQAATDQVIRVGVTSGPHAQIFEQARRVFERDNPGYKVKIIEFNDYIQPNAALDAGELDANSYQHRPFLNAQIKARGYKLYAEGKTMIGPMAIYSRKYRKLEDVPVGARIGIPNDPANESRVLLLLQKQGIIKLREGIDPLTGTNATPIDITENPKKWKFVEIDAAQLPRTLDDLDASAINADYASKAGFNPARDSLLVESGDSPYACLIAVRDKDRAQPWLGKLVQAYQSPEVKRYIETEFKGGILAAW
;
A
#
# COMPACT_ATOMS: atom_id res chain seq x y z
N MET A 1 -50.66 88.43 37.01
CA MET A 1 -51.12 88.18 35.65
C MET A 1 -50.18 87.09 35.09
N LYS A 2 -50.71 85.99 34.56
CA LYS A 2 -50.17 84.71 34.45
C LYS A 2 -49.19 84.55 33.24
N SER A 3 -47.98 84.09 33.48
CA SER A 3 -47.00 83.73 32.47
C SER A 3 -47.01 82.21 32.29
N PHE A 4 -47.21 81.78 31.01
CA PHE A 4 -47.10 80.36 30.61
C PHE A 4 -45.65 80.09 30.14
N VAL A 5 -45.03 79.07 30.76
CA VAL A 5 -43.73 78.56 30.30
C VAL A 5 -43.98 77.22 29.64
N THR A 6 -43.65 77.10 28.37
CA THR A 6 -43.74 75.86 27.59
C THR A 6 -42.41 75.18 27.58
N ASN A 7 -42.32 73.97 28.19
CA ASN A 7 -41.13 73.11 28.16
C ASN A 7 -41.14 72.22 26.89
N TRP A 8 -40.11 72.34 26.11
CA TRP A 8 -39.82 71.43 25.03
C TRP A 8 -38.82 70.39 25.54
N LEU A 9 -39.25 69.13 25.62
CA LEU A 9 -38.41 67.97 25.86
C LEU A 9 -38.00 67.40 24.51
N SER A 10 -36.71 67.55 24.16
CA SER A 10 -36.12 66.93 23.01
C SER A 10 -35.62 65.52 23.42
N GLY A 11 -36.33 64.49 22.99
CA GLY A 11 -35.89 63.06 23.18
C GLY A 11 -34.81 62.68 22.16
N LEU A 12 -33.60 62.48 22.62
CA LEU A 12 -32.52 61.84 21.82
C LEU A 12 -32.73 60.32 21.84
N ALA A 13 -33.17 59.75 20.72
CA ALA A 13 -33.19 58.29 20.53
C ALA A 13 -31.80 57.82 20.12
N MET A 14 -31.04 57.20 21.04
CA MET A 14 -29.75 56.56 20.79
C MET A 14 -30.00 55.18 20.18
N GLY A 15 -29.88 55.09 18.84
CA GLY A 15 -29.89 53.79 18.12
C GLY A 15 -28.63 53.03 18.38
N VAL A 16 -28.68 51.91 19.16
CA VAL A 16 -27.58 50.96 19.33
C VAL A 16 -27.53 50.06 18.09
N LEU A 17 -26.61 50.34 17.17
CA LEU A 17 -26.25 49.41 16.11
C LEU A 17 -25.48 48.23 16.71
N ALA A 18 -26.14 47.09 16.92
CA ALA A 18 -25.50 45.83 17.27
C ALA A 18 -24.77 45.29 16.02
N SER A 19 -23.47 45.55 15.94
CA SER A 19 -22.59 44.88 14.94
C SER A 19 -22.44 43.44 15.29
N ALA A 20 -23.17 42.55 14.60
CA ALA A 20 -22.97 41.11 14.68
C ALA A 20 -21.63 40.78 14.01
N THR A 21 -20.58 40.57 14.79
CA THR A 21 -19.32 40.02 14.33
C THR A 21 -19.54 38.53 14.01
N ILE A 22 -19.65 38.19 12.72
CA ILE A 22 -19.62 36.82 12.25
C ILE A 22 -18.16 36.35 12.41
N THR A 23 -17.88 35.63 13.50
CA THR A 23 -16.65 34.89 13.64
C THR A 23 -16.69 33.71 12.66
N VAL A 24 -16.06 33.89 11.51
CA VAL A 24 -15.74 32.75 10.62
C VAL A 24 -14.70 31.88 11.33
N GLN A 25 -15.19 30.86 11.99
CA GLN A 25 -14.31 29.81 12.56
C GLN A 25 -13.72 29.07 11.38
N ALA A 26 -12.43 29.27 11.11
CA ALA A 26 -11.72 28.47 10.13
C ALA A 26 -11.84 27.00 10.55
N ALA A 27 -12.54 26.21 9.77
CA ALA A 27 -12.61 24.78 9.98
C ALA A 27 -11.16 24.23 9.89
N THR A 28 -10.67 23.63 10.97
CA THR A 28 -9.36 22.99 10.96
C THR A 28 -9.45 21.74 10.08
N ASP A 29 -8.50 21.61 9.13
CA ASP A 29 -8.43 20.43 8.27
C ASP A 29 -8.34 19.15 9.11
N GLN A 30 -9.14 18.16 8.75
CA GLN A 30 -9.01 16.82 9.31
C GLN A 30 -7.79 16.13 8.69
N VAL A 31 -6.80 15.76 9.53
CA VAL A 31 -5.59 15.10 9.07
C VAL A 31 -5.79 13.59 9.10
N ILE A 32 -5.58 12.93 7.95
CA ILE A 32 -5.60 11.48 7.77
C ILE A 32 -4.15 10.99 7.68
N ARG A 33 -3.72 10.15 8.62
CA ARG A 33 -2.37 9.58 8.68
C ARG A 33 -2.36 8.27 7.92
N VAL A 34 -1.57 8.20 6.84
CA VAL A 34 -1.52 7.02 5.98
C VAL A 34 -0.12 6.43 5.97
N GLY A 35 -0.01 5.17 6.40
CA GLY A 35 1.22 4.39 6.35
C GLY A 35 1.43 3.76 4.96
N VAL A 36 2.62 3.90 4.42
CA VAL A 36 3.03 3.30 3.15
C VAL A 36 4.45 2.75 3.28
N THR A 37 4.84 1.79 2.42
CA THR A 37 6.26 1.47 2.29
C THR A 37 6.96 2.48 1.40
N SER A 38 8.21 2.80 1.73
CA SER A 38 9.04 3.73 0.94
C SER A 38 9.30 3.17 -0.46
N GLY A 39 9.47 4.07 -1.43
CA GLY A 39 9.63 3.72 -2.84
C GLY A 39 8.31 3.85 -3.61
N PRO A 40 7.94 2.90 -4.50
CA PRO A 40 6.77 3.02 -5.36
C PRO A 40 5.46 3.33 -4.63
N HIS A 41 5.20 2.69 -3.48
CA HIS A 41 3.99 2.96 -2.70
C HIS A 41 3.92 4.42 -2.25
N ALA A 42 5.00 4.98 -1.70
CA ALA A 42 5.05 6.37 -1.26
C ALA A 42 4.90 7.34 -2.45
N GLN A 43 5.60 7.07 -3.55
CA GLN A 43 5.57 7.91 -4.75
C GLN A 43 4.17 7.97 -5.38
N ILE A 44 3.50 6.83 -5.52
CA ILE A 44 2.14 6.75 -6.06
C ILE A 44 1.15 7.39 -5.10
N PHE A 45 1.29 7.12 -3.79
CA PHE A 45 0.38 7.68 -2.79
C PHE A 45 0.49 9.20 -2.68
N GLU A 46 1.66 9.76 -2.95
CA GLU A 46 1.85 11.21 -3.02
C GLU A 46 1.02 11.85 -4.17
N GLN A 47 0.87 11.17 -5.31
CA GLN A 47 -0.04 11.62 -6.37
C GLN A 47 -1.50 11.51 -5.93
N ALA A 48 -1.88 10.40 -5.30
CA ALA A 48 -3.22 10.20 -4.76
C ALA A 48 -3.57 11.27 -3.69
N ARG A 49 -2.62 11.62 -2.82
CA ARG A 49 -2.76 12.69 -1.83
C ARG A 49 -3.09 14.03 -2.49
N ARG A 50 -2.36 14.41 -3.55
CA ARG A 50 -2.59 15.67 -4.27
C ARG A 50 -4.00 15.73 -4.86
N VAL A 51 -4.44 14.65 -5.49
CA VAL A 51 -5.80 14.54 -6.05
C VAL A 51 -6.83 14.63 -4.91
N PHE A 52 -6.63 13.87 -3.84
CA PHE A 52 -7.55 13.83 -2.71
C PHE A 52 -7.73 15.18 -2.04
N GLU A 53 -6.63 15.88 -1.71
CA GLU A 53 -6.67 17.19 -1.04
C GLU A 53 -7.24 18.30 -1.93
N ARG A 54 -6.99 18.25 -3.24
CA ARG A 54 -7.59 19.16 -4.22
C ARG A 54 -9.11 19.01 -4.28
N ASP A 55 -9.59 17.77 -4.31
CA ASP A 55 -11.01 17.48 -4.56
C ASP A 55 -11.85 17.41 -3.27
N ASN A 56 -11.20 17.45 -2.11
CA ASN A 56 -11.85 17.35 -0.80
C ASN A 56 -11.30 18.38 0.18
N PRO A 57 -11.63 19.69 0.00
CA PRO A 57 -11.23 20.73 0.94
C PRO A 57 -11.73 20.42 2.35
N GLY A 58 -10.90 20.68 3.35
CA GLY A 58 -11.14 20.32 4.75
C GLY A 58 -10.51 18.99 5.18
N TYR A 59 -9.80 18.29 4.25
CA TYR A 59 -8.97 17.13 4.56
C TYR A 59 -7.53 17.36 4.18
N LYS A 60 -6.61 16.81 4.98
CA LYS A 60 -5.17 16.71 4.70
C LYS A 60 -4.71 15.29 4.89
N VAL A 61 -3.76 14.83 4.07
CA VAL A 61 -3.15 13.51 4.23
C VAL A 61 -1.70 13.67 4.67
N LYS A 62 -1.36 13.02 5.78
CA LYS A 62 0.02 12.88 6.24
C LYS A 62 0.53 11.48 5.91
N ILE A 63 1.43 11.39 4.94
CA ILE A 63 2.09 10.13 4.57
C ILE A 63 3.17 9.82 5.60
N ILE A 64 3.21 8.57 6.06
CA ILE A 64 4.21 8.05 7.00
C ILE A 64 4.84 6.83 6.33
N GLU A 65 6.14 6.92 6.05
CA GLU A 65 6.87 5.88 5.34
C GLU A 65 7.50 4.86 6.28
N PHE A 66 7.41 3.60 5.89
CA PHE A 66 8.02 2.45 6.57
C PHE A 66 9.00 1.73 5.63
N ASN A 67 9.97 1.05 6.21
CA ASN A 67 10.98 0.29 5.46
C ASN A 67 10.81 -1.23 5.55
N ASP A 68 9.77 -1.69 6.23
CA ASP A 68 9.40 -3.09 6.41
C ASP A 68 7.89 -3.31 6.24
N TYR A 69 7.46 -4.58 6.25
CA TYR A 69 6.06 -4.95 6.08
C TYR A 69 5.33 -5.25 7.40
N ILE A 70 6.01 -5.18 8.54
CA ILE A 70 5.45 -5.58 9.85
C ILE A 70 4.85 -4.37 10.57
N GLN A 71 5.61 -3.28 10.63
CA GLN A 71 5.25 -2.09 11.40
C GLN A 71 3.96 -1.39 10.93
N PRO A 72 3.65 -1.26 9.62
CA PRO A 72 2.46 -0.50 9.20
C PRO A 72 1.14 -1.04 9.77
N ASN A 73 0.96 -2.37 9.82
CA ASN A 73 -0.27 -2.96 10.39
C ASN A 73 -0.32 -2.82 11.91
N ALA A 74 0.80 -2.94 12.59
CA ALA A 74 0.88 -2.71 14.04
C ALA A 74 0.51 -1.26 14.39
N ALA A 75 1.06 -0.28 13.68
CA ALA A 75 0.75 1.14 13.85
C ALA A 75 -0.72 1.48 13.52
N LEU A 76 -1.29 0.83 12.49
CA LEU A 76 -2.71 1.00 12.14
C LEU A 76 -3.64 0.45 13.23
N ASP A 77 -3.36 -0.77 13.71
CA ASP A 77 -4.18 -1.40 14.77
C ASP A 77 -4.09 -0.61 16.09
N ALA A 78 -2.92 -0.09 16.43
CA ALA A 78 -2.69 0.78 17.59
C ALA A 78 -3.34 2.17 17.48
N GLY A 79 -3.81 2.58 16.29
CA GLY A 79 -4.42 3.90 16.07
C GLY A 79 -3.41 5.03 15.82
N GLU A 80 -2.15 4.70 15.60
CA GLU A 80 -1.12 5.66 15.20
C GLU A 80 -1.28 6.11 13.74
N LEU A 81 -1.91 5.26 12.92
CA LEU A 81 -2.34 5.52 11.55
C LEU A 81 -3.87 5.50 11.46
N ASP A 82 -4.41 6.10 10.41
CA ASP A 82 -5.83 6.05 10.07
C ASP A 82 -6.10 5.08 8.90
N ALA A 83 -5.11 4.94 8.00
CA ALA A 83 -5.09 3.94 6.93
C ALA A 83 -3.65 3.49 6.65
N ASN A 84 -3.49 2.40 5.89
CA ASN A 84 -2.24 2.09 5.21
C ASN A 84 -2.48 1.60 3.77
N SER A 85 -1.44 1.71 2.93
CA SER A 85 -1.47 1.29 1.53
C SER A 85 -0.10 0.74 1.12
N TYR A 86 0.11 -0.57 1.31
CA TYR A 86 1.39 -1.23 0.99
C TYR A 86 1.25 -2.72 0.72
N GLN A 87 0.12 -3.34 1.09
CA GLN A 87 -0.06 -4.79 1.18
C GLN A 87 -1.18 -5.29 0.28
N HIS A 88 -1.06 -6.54 -0.13
CA HIS A 88 -2.12 -7.26 -0.84
C HIS A 88 -2.98 -8.11 0.10
N ARG A 89 -4.15 -8.57 -0.38
CA ARG A 89 -5.13 -9.31 0.42
C ARG A 89 -4.56 -10.54 1.15
N PRO A 90 -3.81 -11.44 0.50
CA PRO A 90 -3.24 -12.60 1.20
C PRO A 90 -2.33 -12.22 2.37
N PHE A 91 -1.50 -11.17 2.22
CA PHE A 91 -0.64 -10.68 3.30
C PHE A 91 -1.46 -10.12 4.48
N LEU A 92 -2.45 -9.25 4.19
CA LEU A 92 -3.33 -8.72 5.22
C LEU A 92 -4.06 -9.85 5.98
N ASN A 93 -4.60 -10.85 5.27
CA ASN A 93 -5.27 -11.99 5.88
C ASN A 93 -4.33 -12.80 6.78
N ALA A 94 -3.10 -13.04 6.34
CA ALA A 94 -2.08 -13.72 7.14
C ALA A 94 -1.74 -12.93 8.42
N GLN A 95 -1.58 -11.60 8.33
CA GLN A 95 -1.33 -10.72 9.48
C GLN A 95 -2.51 -10.71 10.46
N ILE A 96 -3.74 -10.59 9.96
CA ILE A 96 -4.96 -10.66 10.79
C ILE A 96 -5.01 -11.99 11.55
N LYS A 97 -4.78 -13.11 10.83
CA LYS A 97 -4.80 -14.46 11.44
C LYS A 97 -3.71 -14.63 12.50
N ALA A 98 -2.50 -14.17 12.21
CA ALA A 98 -1.35 -14.37 13.10
C ALA A 98 -1.32 -13.43 14.30
N ARG A 99 -1.83 -12.20 14.16
CA ARG A 99 -1.73 -11.13 15.16
C ARG A 99 -3.04 -10.73 15.81
N GLY A 100 -4.18 -11.20 15.27
CA GLY A 100 -5.49 -10.85 15.78
C GLY A 100 -5.97 -9.43 15.46
N TYR A 101 -5.30 -8.75 14.52
CA TYR A 101 -5.64 -7.39 14.10
C TYR A 101 -7.09 -7.28 13.64
N LYS A 102 -7.72 -6.12 13.92
CA LYS A 102 -9.08 -5.80 13.49
C LYS A 102 -9.04 -4.82 12.32
N LEU A 103 -8.56 -5.31 11.17
CA LEU A 103 -8.33 -4.51 9.97
C LEU A 103 -9.30 -4.92 8.85
N TYR A 104 -9.70 -3.92 8.08
CA TYR A 104 -10.59 -4.03 6.94
C TYR A 104 -9.89 -3.53 5.67
N ALA A 105 -10.04 -4.27 4.59
CA ALA A 105 -9.47 -3.92 3.28
C ALA A 105 -10.51 -3.22 2.41
N GLU A 106 -10.17 -2.04 1.92
CA GLU A 106 -10.94 -1.24 0.96
C GLU A 106 -10.12 -1.03 -0.31
N GLY A 107 -10.75 -0.81 -1.43
CA GLY A 107 -10.18 -0.42 -2.74
C GLY A 107 -8.82 -0.99 -3.13
N LYS A 108 -8.71 -1.46 -4.36
CA LYS A 108 -7.41 -1.87 -4.92
C LYS A 108 -6.55 -0.65 -5.22
N THR A 109 -5.24 -0.82 -5.18
CA THR A 109 -4.26 0.24 -5.47
C THR A 109 -3.39 -0.13 -6.67
N MET A 110 -2.28 -0.81 -6.45
CA MET A 110 -1.36 -1.20 -7.52
C MET A 110 -1.07 -2.70 -7.47
N ILE A 111 -0.51 -3.24 -8.56
CA ILE A 111 0.19 -4.51 -8.57
C ILE A 111 1.68 -4.23 -8.75
N GLY A 112 2.49 -4.66 -7.77
CA GLY A 112 3.92 -4.82 -7.92
C GLY A 112 4.22 -6.28 -8.24
N PRO A 113 4.56 -6.64 -9.49
CA PRO A 113 4.81 -8.01 -9.85
C PRO A 113 5.96 -8.61 -9.04
N MET A 114 5.78 -9.81 -8.50
CA MET A 114 6.88 -10.60 -7.96
C MET A 114 7.80 -11.01 -9.09
N ALA A 115 9.13 -10.89 -8.91
CA ALA A 115 10.07 -11.29 -9.93
C ALA A 115 11.31 -11.95 -9.33
N ILE A 116 11.93 -12.84 -10.11
CA ILE A 116 13.17 -13.53 -9.75
C ILE A 116 14.32 -12.86 -10.48
N TYR A 117 15.33 -12.45 -9.74
CA TYR A 117 16.51 -11.76 -10.23
C TYR A 117 17.77 -12.58 -9.97
N SER A 118 18.80 -12.34 -10.79
CA SER A 118 20.14 -12.89 -10.58
C SER A 118 21.19 -11.92 -11.08
N ARG A 119 22.37 -11.92 -10.44
CA ARG A 119 23.57 -11.28 -10.97
C ARG A 119 24.45 -12.22 -11.76
N LYS A 120 24.22 -13.54 -11.60
CA LYS A 120 25.05 -14.60 -12.18
C LYS A 120 24.49 -15.11 -13.51
N TYR A 121 23.17 -15.13 -13.68
CA TYR A 121 22.48 -15.73 -14.81
C TYR A 121 21.62 -14.69 -15.55
N ARG A 122 21.38 -14.93 -16.84
CA ARG A 122 20.57 -14.06 -17.68
C ARG A 122 19.23 -14.68 -18.09
N LYS A 123 19.10 -16.00 -17.95
CA LYS A 123 17.88 -16.76 -18.23
C LYS A 123 17.62 -17.74 -17.10
N LEU A 124 16.36 -18.05 -16.88
CA LEU A 124 15.94 -18.95 -15.82
C LEU A 124 16.45 -20.39 -16.04
N GLU A 125 16.55 -20.79 -17.31
CA GLU A 125 17.04 -22.10 -17.73
C GLU A 125 18.50 -22.33 -17.35
N ASP A 126 19.29 -21.25 -17.34
CA ASP A 126 20.73 -21.26 -17.03
C ASP A 126 21.01 -21.45 -15.53
N VAL A 127 20.00 -21.25 -14.67
CA VAL A 127 20.14 -21.46 -13.22
C VAL A 127 20.35 -22.97 -12.95
N PRO A 128 21.49 -23.36 -12.34
CA PRO A 128 21.92 -24.74 -12.29
C PRO A 128 21.06 -25.61 -11.35
N VAL A 129 21.23 -26.93 -11.49
CA VAL A 129 20.71 -27.93 -10.54
C VAL A 129 21.37 -27.68 -9.17
N GLY A 130 20.57 -27.68 -8.10
CA GLY A 130 21.05 -27.46 -6.73
C GLY A 130 21.28 -26.00 -6.37
N ALA A 131 20.91 -25.04 -7.25
CA ALA A 131 21.03 -23.61 -6.99
C ALA A 131 20.32 -23.18 -5.69
N ARG A 132 20.85 -22.15 -5.05
CA ARG A 132 20.28 -21.52 -3.86
C ARG A 132 19.43 -20.32 -4.28
N ILE A 133 18.14 -20.37 -3.98
CA ILE A 133 17.15 -19.36 -4.36
C ILE A 133 16.63 -18.66 -3.12
N GLY A 134 16.88 -17.34 -2.99
CA GLY A 134 16.32 -16.53 -1.92
C GLY A 134 14.82 -16.30 -2.14
N ILE A 135 14.01 -16.45 -1.09
CA ILE A 135 12.58 -16.21 -1.10
C ILE A 135 12.17 -15.42 0.15
N PRO A 136 11.08 -14.60 0.11
CA PRO A 136 10.58 -13.94 1.31
C PRO A 136 10.22 -14.97 2.40
N ASN A 137 10.46 -14.61 3.67
CA ASN A 137 10.16 -15.47 4.83
C ASN A 137 8.77 -15.20 5.43
N ASP A 138 7.99 -14.29 4.87
CA ASP A 138 6.60 -14.13 5.29
C ASP A 138 5.70 -15.11 4.52
N PRO A 139 4.72 -15.76 5.21
CA PRO A 139 3.94 -16.85 4.62
C PRO A 139 3.22 -16.48 3.32
N ALA A 140 2.80 -15.24 3.14
CA ALA A 140 2.03 -14.84 1.97
C ALA A 140 2.92 -14.64 0.74
N ASN A 141 4.08 -13.97 0.88
CA ASN A 141 4.99 -13.76 -0.23
C ASN A 141 5.83 -15.01 -0.52
N GLU A 142 6.19 -15.80 0.48
CA GLU A 142 6.78 -17.13 0.29
C GLU A 142 5.89 -18.00 -0.60
N SER A 143 4.63 -18.17 -0.20
CA SER A 143 3.64 -18.92 -0.98
C SER A 143 3.45 -18.35 -2.40
N ARG A 144 3.46 -17.03 -2.55
CA ARG A 144 3.37 -16.36 -3.86
C ARG A 144 4.51 -16.77 -4.80
N VAL A 145 5.74 -16.82 -4.30
CA VAL A 145 6.91 -17.24 -5.07
C VAL A 145 6.79 -18.70 -5.47
N LEU A 146 6.43 -19.59 -4.54
CA LEU A 146 6.29 -21.01 -4.82
C LEU A 146 5.19 -21.28 -5.84
N LEU A 147 4.06 -20.59 -5.75
CA LEU A 147 3.00 -20.66 -6.75
C LEU A 147 3.41 -20.09 -8.12
N LEU A 148 4.23 -19.04 -8.15
CA LEU A 148 4.81 -18.53 -9.40
C LEU A 148 5.70 -19.60 -10.07
N LEU A 149 6.56 -20.24 -9.30
CA LEU A 149 7.43 -21.34 -9.80
C LEU A 149 6.62 -22.55 -10.27
N GLN A 150 5.55 -22.91 -9.55
CA GLN A 150 4.63 -23.98 -9.97
C GLN A 150 3.93 -23.63 -11.28
N LYS A 151 3.43 -22.40 -11.43
CA LYS A 151 2.77 -21.93 -12.66
C LYS A 151 3.70 -22.04 -13.88
N GLN A 152 5.00 -21.94 -13.67
CA GLN A 152 6.03 -22.09 -14.72
C GLN A 152 6.51 -23.55 -14.88
N GLY A 153 5.95 -24.50 -14.15
CA GLY A 153 6.35 -25.92 -14.23
C GLY A 153 7.74 -26.23 -13.66
N ILE A 154 8.29 -25.32 -12.83
CA ILE A 154 9.64 -25.47 -12.26
C ILE A 154 9.60 -26.39 -11.03
N ILE A 155 8.55 -26.30 -10.24
CA ILE A 155 8.25 -27.13 -9.09
C ILE A 155 6.80 -27.58 -9.15
N LYS A 156 6.44 -28.56 -8.32
CA LYS A 156 5.06 -28.93 -8.05
C LYS A 156 4.78 -28.87 -6.55
N LEU A 157 3.69 -28.26 -6.17
CA LEU A 157 3.22 -28.20 -4.79
C LEU A 157 2.13 -29.28 -4.57
N ARG A 158 1.93 -29.65 -3.31
CA ARG A 158 0.77 -30.46 -2.94
C ARG A 158 -0.53 -29.74 -3.28
N GLU A 159 -1.61 -30.47 -3.41
CA GLU A 159 -2.95 -29.92 -3.63
C GLU A 159 -3.46 -29.10 -2.42
N GLY A 160 -4.47 -28.24 -2.67
CA GLY A 160 -5.16 -27.47 -1.64
C GLY A 160 -4.44 -26.19 -1.18
N ILE A 161 -3.38 -25.76 -1.89
CA ILE A 161 -2.76 -24.45 -1.64
C ILE A 161 -3.64 -23.36 -2.24
N ASP A 162 -4.11 -22.44 -1.39
CA ASP A 162 -4.86 -21.25 -1.80
C ASP A 162 -4.64 -20.08 -0.81
N PRO A 163 -3.75 -19.14 -1.15
CA PRO A 163 -3.44 -18.00 -0.28
C PRO A 163 -4.62 -17.07 -0.03
N LEU A 164 -5.63 -17.04 -0.92
CA LEU A 164 -6.82 -16.21 -0.73
C LEU A 164 -7.69 -16.73 0.42
N THR A 165 -7.71 -18.05 0.60
CA THR A 165 -8.40 -18.70 1.74
C THR A 165 -7.49 -18.90 2.96
N GLY A 166 -6.20 -18.53 2.84
CA GLY A 166 -5.22 -18.58 3.93
C GLY A 166 -4.44 -19.89 4.05
N THR A 167 -4.47 -20.74 3.00
CA THR A 167 -3.61 -21.93 2.91
C THR A 167 -2.37 -21.58 2.10
N ASN A 168 -1.31 -21.15 2.78
CA ASN A 168 -0.05 -20.77 2.18
C ASN A 168 0.86 -21.98 1.96
N ALA A 169 1.62 -21.97 0.85
CA ALA A 169 2.68 -22.94 0.59
C ALA A 169 3.97 -22.56 1.32
N THR A 170 4.71 -23.57 1.73
CA THR A 170 6.09 -23.49 2.21
C THR A 170 6.97 -24.47 1.42
N PRO A 171 8.30 -24.41 1.51
CA PRO A 171 9.17 -25.38 0.83
C PRO A 171 8.90 -26.85 1.15
N ILE A 172 8.28 -27.14 2.32
CA ILE A 172 7.88 -28.51 2.71
C ILE A 172 6.73 -29.04 1.84
N ASP A 173 5.92 -28.15 1.26
CA ASP A 173 4.79 -28.52 0.41
C ASP A 173 5.21 -28.87 -1.03
N ILE A 174 6.50 -28.78 -1.36
CA ILE A 174 7.02 -29.11 -2.69
C ILE A 174 7.07 -30.63 -2.85
N THR A 175 6.31 -31.15 -3.80
CA THR A 175 6.26 -32.58 -4.13
C THR A 175 7.21 -32.96 -5.27
N GLU A 176 7.50 -32.02 -6.19
CA GLU A 176 8.46 -32.23 -7.27
C GLU A 176 9.37 -30.99 -7.40
N ASN A 177 10.68 -31.22 -7.49
CA ASN A 177 11.71 -30.21 -7.67
C ASN A 177 12.82 -30.75 -8.57
N PRO A 178 12.60 -30.85 -9.87
CA PRO A 178 13.54 -31.49 -10.80
C PRO A 178 14.94 -30.86 -10.80
N LYS A 179 15.00 -29.53 -10.64
CA LYS A 179 16.27 -28.79 -10.55
C LYS A 179 16.91 -28.87 -9.15
N LYS A 180 16.28 -29.51 -8.17
CA LYS A 180 16.78 -29.65 -6.79
C LYS A 180 17.19 -28.31 -6.17
N TRP A 181 16.48 -27.22 -6.51
CA TRP A 181 16.74 -25.90 -5.97
C TRP A 181 16.54 -25.88 -4.45
N LYS A 182 17.41 -25.16 -3.77
CA LYS A 182 17.39 -24.99 -2.31
C LYS A 182 16.83 -23.60 -2.01
N PHE A 183 15.67 -23.54 -1.42
CA PHE A 183 15.03 -22.29 -1.04
C PHE A 183 15.61 -21.77 0.28
N VAL A 184 15.96 -20.49 0.31
CA VAL A 184 16.52 -19.78 1.47
C VAL A 184 15.55 -18.68 1.84
N GLU A 185 14.88 -18.86 2.97
CA GLU A 185 13.90 -17.92 3.50
C GLU A 185 14.61 -16.74 4.14
N ILE A 186 14.35 -15.52 3.63
CA ILE A 186 15.03 -14.28 4.02
C ILE A 186 13.98 -13.18 4.13
N ASP A 187 14.19 -12.25 5.08
CA ASP A 187 13.37 -11.04 5.16
C ASP A 187 13.33 -10.31 3.80
N ALA A 188 12.13 -9.94 3.34
CA ALA A 188 11.92 -9.40 2.01
C ALA A 188 12.76 -8.15 1.73
N ALA A 189 13.01 -7.30 2.74
CA ALA A 189 13.82 -6.09 2.61
C ALA A 189 15.31 -6.41 2.42
N GLN A 190 15.78 -7.61 2.78
CA GLN A 190 17.17 -8.03 2.64
C GLN A 190 17.45 -8.74 1.31
N LEU A 191 16.45 -9.31 0.65
CA LEU A 191 16.60 -10.10 -0.57
C LEU A 191 17.41 -9.41 -1.69
N PRO A 192 17.27 -8.09 -1.96
CA PRO A 192 18.12 -7.45 -2.98
C PRO A 192 19.63 -7.56 -2.72
N ARG A 193 20.02 -7.60 -1.44
CA ARG A 193 21.43 -7.69 -1.02
C ARG A 193 22.00 -9.11 -1.15
N THR A 194 21.13 -10.11 -1.20
CA THR A 194 21.54 -11.52 -1.29
C THR A 194 21.94 -11.97 -2.68
N LEU A 195 21.74 -11.12 -3.71
CA LEU A 195 22.02 -11.45 -5.11
C LEU A 195 23.52 -11.72 -5.39
N ASP A 196 24.42 -11.26 -4.51
CA ASP A 196 25.86 -11.55 -4.62
C ASP A 196 26.18 -12.96 -4.07
N ASP A 197 25.46 -13.40 -3.06
CA ASP A 197 25.73 -14.65 -2.33
C ASP A 197 24.92 -15.83 -2.86
N LEU A 198 23.73 -15.58 -3.38
CA LEU A 198 22.79 -16.58 -3.89
C LEU A 198 22.87 -16.70 -5.41
N ASP A 199 22.25 -17.73 -5.96
CA ASP A 199 22.18 -17.92 -7.40
C ASP A 199 21.09 -17.06 -8.03
N ALA A 200 19.97 -16.91 -7.33
CA ALA A 200 18.89 -16.00 -7.66
C ALA A 200 18.08 -15.65 -6.39
N SER A 201 17.27 -14.60 -6.46
CA SER A 201 16.33 -14.24 -5.38
C SER A 201 15.02 -13.72 -5.95
N ALA A 202 13.92 -14.13 -5.35
CA ALA A 202 12.59 -13.60 -5.63
C ALA A 202 12.39 -12.34 -4.78
N ILE A 203 12.21 -11.20 -5.43
CA ILE A 203 12.18 -9.89 -4.77
C ILE A 203 10.87 -9.19 -5.08
N ASN A 204 10.21 -8.67 -4.04
CA ASN A 204 9.02 -7.84 -4.18
C ASN A 204 9.34 -6.55 -4.93
N ALA A 205 8.42 -6.07 -5.76
CA ALA A 205 8.64 -4.99 -6.70
C ALA A 205 9.11 -3.66 -6.07
N ASP A 206 8.64 -3.32 -4.86
CA ASP A 206 9.08 -2.11 -4.15
C ASP A 206 10.55 -2.20 -3.70
N TYR A 207 10.98 -3.34 -3.17
CA TYR A 207 12.39 -3.56 -2.81
C TYR A 207 13.28 -3.70 -4.05
N ALA A 208 12.80 -4.33 -5.12
CA ALA A 208 13.50 -4.39 -6.39
C ALA A 208 13.70 -3.00 -6.99
N SER A 209 12.66 -2.18 -7.02
CA SER A 209 12.70 -0.80 -7.50
C SER A 209 13.69 0.07 -6.70
N LYS A 210 13.68 -0.03 -5.37
CA LYS A 210 14.64 0.65 -4.48
C LYS A 210 16.09 0.22 -4.74
N ALA A 211 16.29 -1.01 -5.16
CA ALA A 211 17.62 -1.53 -5.55
C ALA A 211 17.99 -1.23 -7.02
N GLY A 212 17.16 -0.49 -7.75
CA GLY A 212 17.41 -0.08 -9.15
C GLY A 212 17.00 -1.12 -10.21
N PHE A 213 16.32 -2.20 -9.81
CA PHE A 213 15.81 -3.22 -10.73
C PHE A 213 14.44 -2.85 -11.29
N ASN A 214 14.25 -3.15 -12.58
CA ASN A 214 12.94 -3.15 -13.22
C ASN A 214 12.57 -4.59 -13.59
N PRO A 215 11.42 -5.12 -13.12
CA PRO A 215 11.07 -6.52 -13.36
C PRO A 215 10.93 -6.87 -14.84
N ALA A 216 10.45 -5.95 -15.69
CA ALA A 216 10.30 -6.19 -17.12
C ALA A 216 11.64 -6.28 -17.87
N ARG A 217 12.72 -5.67 -17.33
CA ARG A 217 14.03 -5.61 -17.98
C ARG A 217 15.05 -6.56 -17.37
N ASP A 218 15.03 -6.70 -16.06
CA ASP A 218 16.17 -7.25 -15.30
C ASP A 218 15.88 -8.61 -14.68
N SER A 219 14.63 -9.10 -14.74
CA SER A 219 14.28 -10.38 -14.11
C SER A 219 14.52 -11.58 -15.02
N LEU A 220 14.78 -12.72 -14.38
CA LEU A 220 14.80 -14.04 -15.03
C LEU A 220 13.37 -14.59 -15.23
N LEU A 221 12.46 -14.20 -14.34
CA LEU A 221 11.05 -14.56 -14.33
C LEU A 221 10.27 -13.43 -13.66
N VAL A 222 9.15 -13.04 -14.25
CA VAL A 222 8.24 -12.06 -13.68
C VAL A 222 6.81 -12.62 -13.63
N GLU A 223 6.12 -12.30 -12.56
CA GLU A 223 4.69 -12.60 -12.40
C GLU A 223 3.85 -11.83 -13.42
N SER A 224 2.79 -12.45 -13.94
CA SER A 224 1.88 -11.74 -14.85
C SER A 224 1.08 -10.66 -14.11
N GLY A 225 0.70 -9.61 -14.84
CA GLY A 225 -0.15 -8.54 -14.29
C GLY A 225 -1.57 -9.00 -13.92
N ASP A 226 -2.01 -10.15 -14.39
CA ASP A 226 -3.27 -10.82 -13.99
C ASP A 226 -3.03 -11.68 -12.74
N SER A 227 -2.76 -10.99 -11.63
CA SER A 227 -2.36 -11.59 -10.36
C SER A 227 -3.35 -11.25 -9.25
N PRO A 228 -3.69 -12.18 -8.34
CA PRO A 228 -4.56 -11.91 -7.20
C PRO A 228 -3.90 -11.02 -6.12
N TYR A 229 -2.63 -10.65 -6.30
CA TYR A 229 -1.83 -9.89 -5.34
C TYR A 229 -1.90 -8.38 -5.55
N ALA A 230 -3.04 -7.85 -6.05
CA ALA A 230 -3.30 -6.42 -6.03
C ALA A 230 -3.21 -5.89 -4.60
N CYS A 231 -2.42 -4.84 -4.41
CA CYS A 231 -2.34 -4.12 -3.15
C CYS A 231 -3.64 -3.34 -2.91
N LEU A 232 -3.83 -2.88 -1.68
CA LEU A 232 -5.09 -2.26 -1.24
C LEU A 232 -4.84 -1.19 -0.17
N ILE A 233 -5.86 -0.38 0.08
CA ILE A 233 -5.93 0.47 1.26
C ILE A 233 -6.58 -0.33 2.39
N ALA A 234 -5.95 -0.32 3.57
CA ALA A 234 -6.51 -0.94 4.77
C ALA A 234 -6.76 0.12 5.84
N VAL A 235 -7.85 -0.08 6.61
CA VAL A 235 -8.24 0.72 7.78
C VAL A 235 -8.58 -0.21 8.93
N ARG A 236 -8.75 0.31 10.15
CA ARG A 236 -9.35 -0.50 11.23
C ARG A 236 -10.80 -0.81 10.89
N ASP A 237 -11.28 -1.98 11.28
CA ASP A 237 -12.68 -2.40 11.03
C ASP A 237 -13.70 -1.38 11.54
N LYS A 238 -13.46 -0.77 12.70
CA LYS A 238 -14.32 0.30 13.25
C LYS A 238 -14.36 1.57 12.41
N ASP A 239 -13.36 1.79 11.54
CA ASP A 239 -13.20 3.00 10.73
C ASP A 239 -13.67 2.81 9.27
N ARG A 240 -14.19 1.64 8.92
CA ARG A 240 -14.63 1.32 7.55
C ARG A 240 -15.76 2.21 7.01
N ALA A 241 -16.51 2.88 7.89
CA ALA A 241 -17.57 3.81 7.51
C ALA A 241 -17.14 5.29 7.52
N GLN A 242 -15.84 5.57 7.63
CA GLN A 242 -15.34 6.95 7.62
C GLN A 242 -15.62 7.64 6.28
N PRO A 243 -16.16 8.87 6.29
CA PRO A 243 -16.60 9.55 5.06
C PRO A 243 -15.47 9.86 4.08
N TRP A 244 -14.23 9.90 4.54
CA TRP A 244 -13.07 10.13 3.70
C TRP A 244 -12.56 8.88 2.97
N LEU A 245 -12.89 7.66 3.44
CA LEU A 245 -12.28 6.43 2.94
C LEU A 245 -12.59 6.19 1.46
N GLY A 246 -13.87 6.19 1.08
CA GLY A 246 -14.27 6.03 -0.33
C GLY A 246 -13.69 7.11 -1.24
N LYS A 247 -13.60 8.36 -0.74
CA LYS A 247 -12.99 9.48 -1.47
C LYS A 247 -11.49 9.28 -1.68
N LEU A 248 -10.78 8.74 -0.67
CA LEU A 248 -9.36 8.42 -0.76
C LEU A 248 -9.09 7.30 -1.79
N VAL A 249 -9.94 6.27 -1.80
CA VAL A 249 -9.89 5.21 -2.83
C VAL A 249 -10.12 5.80 -4.22
N GLN A 250 -11.14 6.64 -4.41
CA GLN A 250 -11.42 7.30 -5.69
C GLN A 250 -10.26 8.17 -6.17
N ALA A 251 -9.63 8.93 -5.26
CA ALA A 251 -8.47 9.75 -5.57
C ALA A 251 -7.27 8.89 -5.98
N TYR A 252 -7.02 7.78 -5.30
CA TYR A 252 -5.98 6.83 -5.68
C TYR A 252 -6.26 6.22 -7.06
N GLN A 253 -7.51 5.85 -7.33
CA GLN A 253 -7.95 5.24 -8.57
C GLN A 253 -8.22 6.24 -9.70
N SER A 254 -7.76 7.47 -9.59
CA SER A 254 -7.97 8.52 -10.59
C SER A 254 -7.16 8.27 -11.87
N PRO A 255 -7.62 8.81 -13.01
CA PRO A 255 -6.85 8.78 -14.26
C PRO A 255 -5.48 9.45 -14.14
N GLU A 256 -5.32 10.44 -13.26
CA GLU A 256 -4.06 11.13 -13.00
C GLU A 256 -3.03 10.20 -12.36
N VAL A 257 -3.43 9.47 -11.33
CA VAL A 257 -2.58 8.46 -10.67
C VAL A 257 -2.24 7.31 -11.60
N LYS A 258 -3.21 6.84 -12.40
CA LYS A 258 -2.97 5.79 -13.41
C LYS A 258 -1.89 6.21 -14.41
N ARG A 259 -2.01 7.41 -15.00
CA ARG A 259 -1.00 7.95 -15.93
C ARG A 259 0.38 8.07 -15.29
N TYR A 260 0.43 8.51 -14.03
CA TYR A 260 1.69 8.55 -13.29
C TYR A 260 2.34 7.17 -13.19
N ILE A 261 1.57 6.14 -12.80
CA ILE A 261 2.07 4.76 -12.72
C ILE A 261 2.61 4.29 -14.07
N GLU A 262 1.85 4.48 -15.14
CA GLU A 262 2.25 4.05 -16.50
C GLU A 262 3.53 4.75 -16.99
N THR A 263 3.64 6.05 -16.72
CA THR A 263 4.77 6.87 -17.19
C THR A 263 6.04 6.62 -16.39
N GLU A 264 5.91 6.56 -15.05
CA GLU A 264 7.07 6.48 -14.15
C GLU A 264 7.63 5.05 -14.09
N PHE A 265 6.76 4.05 -13.96
CA PHE A 265 7.21 2.67 -13.71
C PHE A 265 7.31 1.81 -14.97
N LYS A 266 6.81 2.27 -16.13
CA LYS A 266 7.00 1.63 -17.45
C LYS A 266 6.77 0.12 -17.45
N GLY A 267 5.68 -0.32 -16.82
CA GLY A 267 5.30 -1.72 -16.69
C GLY A 267 5.92 -2.46 -15.49
N GLY A 268 6.83 -1.84 -14.75
CA GLY A 268 7.38 -2.41 -13.52
C GLY A 268 6.39 -2.42 -12.35
N ILE A 269 5.42 -1.51 -12.37
CA ILE A 269 4.27 -1.42 -11.48
C ILE A 269 3.04 -1.18 -12.34
N LEU A 270 1.91 -1.77 -11.97
CA LEU A 270 0.65 -1.68 -12.72
C LEU A 270 -0.46 -1.11 -11.84
N ALA A 271 -1.39 -0.36 -12.43
CA ALA A 271 -2.64 0.00 -11.79
C ALA A 271 -3.55 -1.25 -11.67
N ALA A 272 -4.20 -1.43 -10.52
CA ALA A 272 -4.99 -2.63 -10.22
C ALA A 272 -6.51 -2.40 -10.28
N TRP A 273 -6.93 -1.30 -10.91
CA TRP A 273 -8.35 -0.92 -11.09
C TRP A 273 -8.67 -0.62 -12.56
#